data_aad38c5fa172808c392685bb8bbea85d
#
_entry.id   aad38c5fa172808c392685bb8bbea85d
#
_cell.length_a   1.000
_cell.length_b   1.000
_cell.length_c   1.000
_cell.angle_alpha   90.00
_cell.angle_beta   90.00
_cell.angle_gamma   90.00
#
_symmetry.space_group_name_H-M   'P 1'
#
loop_
_entity.id
_entity.type
_entity.pdbx_description
1 polymer ?
#
loop_
_entity_poly.entity_id
_entity_poly.type
_entity_poly.pdbx_seq_one_letter_code
_entity_poly.pdbx_strand_id
1 'polypeptide(L)'
;MISEKVKNQIQVVQGDITKLDCDGIVNAANRSLLGGGGVDGAIHRAAGPELLAECRMLHGCRTGEAKITKGYRLKAKYIIHTVGPIYSGTAEDAAQLADCYRNSLNLAKEHDVHSIAFPAISTGVYGYPLEDATEIAVKTVAQWLEAHAYYAMQVIFCCFDARTERVYQARL
;
A
#
# COMPACT_ATOMS: atom_id res chain seq x y z
N MET A 1 -19.05 -9.91 -5.83
CA MET A 1 -19.11 -8.86 -6.86
C MET A 1 -18.94 -7.50 -6.19
N ILE A 2 -18.10 -6.64 -6.76
CA ILE A 2 -17.83 -5.30 -6.22
C ILE A 2 -18.97 -4.36 -6.67
N SER A 3 -19.56 -3.62 -5.72
CA SER A 3 -20.64 -2.66 -6.03
C SER A 3 -20.09 -1.48 -6.86
N GLU A 4 -20.98 -0.81 -7.61
CA GLU A 4 -20.60 0.39 -8.37
C GLU A 4 -20.08 1.50 -7.44
N LYS A 5 -20.69 1.65 -6.26
CA LYS A 5 -20.23 2.64 -5.28
C LYS A 5 -18.77 2.39 -4.90
N VAL A 6 -18.39 1.14 -4.61
CA VAL A 6 -17.02 0.78 -4.23
C VAL A 6 -16.08 0.94 -5.42
N LYS A 7 -16.49 0.52 -6.63
CA LYS A 7 -15.67 0.72 -7.84
C LYS A 7 -15.34 2.20 -8.08
N ASN A 8 -16.29 3.08 -7.80
CA ASN A 8 -16.07 4.53 -7.95
C ASN A 8 -15.09 5.10 -6.92
N GLN A 9 -14.80 4.35 -5.85
CA GLN A 9 -13.82 4.74 -4.85
C GLN A 9 -12.42 4.21 -5.16
N ILE A 10 -12.27 3.39 -6.20
CA ILE A 10 -11.01 2.75 -6.58
C ILE A 10 -10.55 3.24 -7.94
N GLN A 11 -9.29 3.66 -8.02
CA GLN A 11 -8.65 4.09 -9.25
C GLN A 11 -7.37 3.28 -9.45
N VAL A 12 -7.09 2.90 -10.69
CA VAL A 12 -5.84 2.22 -11.06
C VAL A 12 -5.07 3.14 -11.99
N VAL A 13 -3.83 3.44 -11.64
CA VAL A 13 -2.95 4.30 -12.44
C VAL A 13 -1.61 3.63 -12.63
N GLN A 14 -0.92 3.99 -13.71
CA GLN A 14 0.49 3.65 -13.90
C GLN A 14 1.31 4.90 -13.62
N GLY A 15 2.34 4.79 -12.80
CA GLY A 15 3.18 5.95 -12.52
C GLY A 15 4.08 5.78 -11.31
N ASP A 16 4.61 6.90 -10.86
CA ASP A 16 5.50 6.99 -9.71
C ASP A 16 4.69 7.41 -8.47
N ILE A 17 4.56 6.50 -7.52
CA ILE A 17 3.79 6.71 -6.31
C ILE A 17 4.31 7.90 -5.48
N THR A 18 5.60 8.21 -5.58
CA THR A 18 6.22 9.33 -4.83
C THR A 18 5.77 10.70 -5.31
N LYS A 19 5.14 10.76 -6.48
CA LYS A 19 4.68 12.03 -7.10
C LYS A 19 3.19 12.27 -6.94
N LEU A 20 2.46 11.32 -6.35
CA LEU A 20 1.02 11.44 -6.22
C LEU A 20 0.65 12.47 -5.14
N ASP A 21 -0.35 13.27 -5.46
CA ASP A 21 -0.90 14.28 -4.56
C ASP A 21 -2.15 13.70 -3.88
N CYS A 22 -1.92 12.83 -2.91
CA CYS A 22 -2.95 12.21 -2.09
C CYS A 22 -2.55 12.36 -0.62
N ASP A 23 -3.48 12.09 0.30
CA ASP A 23 -3.21 12.30 1.73
C ASP A 23 -2.13 11.35 2.25
N GLY A 24 -2.14 10.11 1.78
CA GLY A 24 -1.16 9.11 2.21
C GLY A 24 -0.73 8.21 1.08
N ILE A 25 0.53 7.80 1.10
CA ILE A 25 1.04 6.74 0.23
C ILE A 25 1.52 5.58 1.08
N VAL A 26 1.39 4.38 0.55
CA VAL A 26 1.85 3.16 1.23
C VAL A 26 3.21 2.75 0.70
N ASN A 27 4.10 2.45 1.62
CA ASN A 27 5.44 1.93 1.34
C ASN A 27 5.45 0.42 1.56
N ALA A 28 5.90 -0.32 0.57
CA ALA A 28 6.18 -1.75 0.71
C ALA A 28 7.57 -1.89 1.35
N ALA A 29 7.61 -1.87 2.67
CA ALA A 29 8.83 -1.83 3.46
C ALA A 29 9.32 -3.23 3.82
N ASN A 30 10.56 -3.31 4.31
CA ASN A 30 11.04 -4.49 5.00
C ASN A 30 10.83 -4.34 6.52
N ARG A 31 11.12 -5.40 7.27
CA ARG A 31 10.87 -5.41 8.72
C ARG A 31 11.65 -4.36 9.51
N SER A 32 12.81 -3.94 9.02
CA SER A 32 13.63 -2.93 9.70
C SER A 32 13.06 -1.51 9.57
N LEU A 33 12.32 -1.24 8.52
CA LEU A 33 11.85 0.08 8.11
C LEU A 33 12.98 1.07 7.78
N LEU A 34 14.19 0.59 7.56
CA LEU A 34 15.38 1.44 7.39
C LEU A 34 15.77 1.64 5.93
N GLY A 35 14.84 1.43 5.01
CA GLY A 35 15.07 1.61 3.58
C GLY A 35 15.47 0.30 2.90
N GLY A 36 15.54 0.34 1.59
CA GLY A 36 15.86 -0.80 0.75
C GLY A 36 15.80 -0.42 -0.71
N GLY A 37 15.53 -1.40 -1.58
CA GLY A 37 15.39 -1.19 -3.01
C GLY A 37 13.94 -0.94 -3.43
N GLY A 38 13.71 -0.89 -4.74
CA GLY A 38 12.38 -0.75 -5.31
C GLY A 38 11.64 0.50 -4.82
N VAL A 39 10.34 0.36 -4.54
CA VAL A 39 9.51 1.47 -4.08
C VAL A 39 9.99 2.02 -2.73
N ASP A 40 10.46 1.17 -1.84
CA ASP A 40 11.00 1.57 -0.54
C ASP A 40 12.16 2.56 -0.70
N GLY A 41 13.14 2.21 -1.55
CA GLY A 41 14.25 3.11 -1.85
C GLY A 41 13.80 4.41 -2.51
N ALA A 42 12.85 4.33 -3.45
CA ALA A 42 12.33 5.51 -4.14
C ALA A 42 11.64 6.47 -3.15
N ILE A 43 10.85 5.95 -2.23
CA ILE A 43 10.15 6.75 -1.22
C ILE A 43 11.16 7.41 -0.28
N HIS A 44 12.15 6.68 0.21
CA HIS A 44 13.17 7.27 1.08
C HIS A 44 13.97 8.37 0.39
N ARG A 45 14.33 8.18 -0.88
CA ARG A 45 15.04 9.21 -1.65
C ARG A 45 14.19 10.47 -1.85
N ALA A 46 12.92 10.28 -2.19
CA ALA A 46 12.02 11.40 -2.47
C ALA A 46 11.61 12.16 -1.20
N ALA A 47 11.41 11.46 -0.09
CA ALA A 47 11.03 12.07 1.19
C ALA A 47 12.17 12.82 1.86
N GLY A 48 13.40 12.39 1.64
CA GLY A 48 14.58 12.99 2.26
C GLY A 48 14.98 12.29 3.56
N PRO A 49 16.11 12.71 4.17
CA PRO A 49 16.72 11.99 5.29
C PRO A 49 15.91 11.99 6.58
N GLU A 50 14.99 12.92 6.74
CA GLU A 50 14.13 13.00 7.93
C GLU A 50 13.24 11.77 8.06
N LEU A 51 12.84 11.15 6.94
CA LEU A 51 12.04 9.94 6.97
C LEU A 51 12.79 8.80 7.67
N LEU A 52 14.05 8.59 7.33
CA LEU A 52 14.85 7.54 7.96
C LEU A 52 15.00 7.77 9.46
N ALA A 53 15.18 9.03 9.86
CA ALA A 53 15.28 9.39 11.27
C ALA A 53 13.99 9.02 12.03
N GLU A 54 12.83 9.32 11.46
CA GLU A 54 11.55 8.93 12.08
C GLU A 54 11.37 7.40 12.08
N CYS A 55 11.70 6.72 11.00
CA CYS A 55 11.58 5.26 10.91
C CYS A 55 12.41 4.55 11.98
N ARG A 56 13.60 5.07 12.31
CA ARG A 56 14.43 4.50 13.38
C ARG A 56 13.71 4.49 14.72
N MET A 57 12.86 5.48 14.99
CA MET A 57 12.10 5.60 16.22
C MET A 57 10.95 4.59 16.31
N LEU A 58 10.58 3.97 15.20
CA LEU A 58 9.49 2.99 15.16
C LEU A 58 9.92 1.58 15.55
N HIS A 59 11.22 1.29 15.56
CA HIS A 59 11.79 -0.01 15.95
C HIS A 59 11.25 -1.19 15.15
N GLY A 60 11.16 -1.01 13.83
CA GLY A 60 10.74 -2.06 12.92
C GLY A 60 9.24 -2.26 12.82
N CYS A 61 8.84 -3.24 12.03
CA CYS A 61 7.44 -3.57 11.76
C CYS A 61 7.34 -5.03 11.38
N ARG A 62 6.36 -5.74 11.91
CA ARG A 62 6.16 -7.16 11.61
C ARG A 62 5.45 -7.33 10.27
N THR A 63 5.67 -8.49 9.64
CA THR A 63 4.93 -8.86 8.42
C THR A 63 3.42 -8.78 8.67
N GLY A 64 2.72 -8.10 7.76
CA GLY A 64 1.27 -7.90 7.85
C GLY A 64 0.84 -6.66 8.64
N GLU A 65 1.72 -6.09 9.43
CA GLU A 65 1.41 -4.88 10.21
C GLU A 65 1.75 -3.61 9.42
N ALA A 66 1.32 -2.47 9.92
CA ALA A 66 1.57 -1.17 9.32
C ALA A 66 1.90 -0.12 10.38
N LYS A 67 2.77 0.82 10.05
CA LYS A 67 3.13 1.97 10.88
C LYS A 67 3.14 3.22 10.03
N ILE A 68 2.85 4.37 10.61
CA ILE A 68 2.71 5.63 9.90
C ILE A 68 3.81 6.62 10.28
N THR A 69 4.29 7.36 9.28
CA THR A 69 5.20 8.50 9.46
C THR A 69 4.69 9.69 8.68
N LYS A 70 5.33 10.85 8.88
CA LYS A 70 5.11 12.00 8.01
C LYS A 70 5.71 11.76 6.63
N GLY A 71 5.22 12.50 5.63
CA GLY A 71 5.69 12.40 4.25
C GLY A 71 6.89 13.28 3.91
N TYR A 72 7.24 14.21 4.80
CA TYR A 72 8.38 15.14 4.64
C TYR A 72 8.34 15.87 3.29
N ARG A 73 9.27 15.60 2.37
CA ARG A 73 9.36 16.30 1.08
C ARG A 73 8.37 15.78 0.03
N LEU A 74 7.63 14.73 0.33
CA LEU A 74 6.59 14.23 -0.58
C LEU A 74 5.38 15.17 -0.58
N LYS A 75 4.58 15.10 -1.66
CA LYS A 75 3.27 15.77 -1.69
C LYS A 75 2.30 15.12 -0.70
N ALA A 76 2.38 13.81 -0.53
CA ALA A 76 1.58 13.08 0.44
C ALA A 76 1.95 13.50 1.86
N LYS A 77 0.94 13.75 2.68
CA LYS A 77 1.13 14.18 4.07
C LYS A 77 1.71 13.06 4.93
N TYR A 78 1.33 11.82 4.66
CA TYR A 78 1.73 10.66 5.43
C TYR A 78 2.29 9.56 4.54
N ILE A 79 3.17 8.74 5.13
CA ILE A 79 3.60 7.48 4.56
C ILE A 79 3.17 6.37 5.52
N ILE A 80 2.48 5.37 4.99
CA ILE A 80 2.11 4.17 5.74
C ILE A 80 3.04 3.05 5.30
N HIS A 81 3.85 2.57 6.23
CA HIS A 81 4.83 1.51 5.98
C HIS A 81 4.21 0.18 6.36
N THR A 82 4.12 -0.74 5.41
CA THR A 82 3.61 -2.09 5.66
C THR A 82 4.60 -3.11 5.11
N VAL A 83 4.68 -4.26 5.74
CA VAL A 83 5.66 -5.30 5.40
C VAL A 83 4.91 -6.50 4.84
N GLY A 84 5.00 -6.66 3.53
CA GLY A 84 4.39 -7.80 2.84
C GLY A 84 5.16 -9.09 3.11
N PRO A 85 4.50 -10.25 2.93
CA PRO A 85 5.16 -11.54 3.08
C PRO A 85 6.11 -11.83 1.92
N ILE A 86 7.18 -12.55 2.21
CA ILE A 86 8.01 -13.19 1.19
C ILE A 86 7.24 -14.42 0.75
N TYR A 87 6.96 -14.55 -0.53
CA TYR A 87 6.10 -15.62 -1.03
C TYR A 87 6.70 -17.00 -0.77
N SER A 88 5.94 -17.86 -0.12
CA SER A 88 6.31 -19.26 0.16
C SER A 88 5.25 -20.25 -0.31
N GLY A 89 4.13 -19.77 -0.85
CA GLY A 89 3.04 -20.59 -1.37
C GLY A 89 2.08 -21.10 -0.31
N THR A 90 2.08 -20.50 0.89
CA THR A 90 1.21 -20.93 2.00
C THR A 90 -0.02 -20.05 2.15
N ALA A 91 -1.03 -20.56 2.85
CA ALA A 91 -2.22 -19.78 3.19
C ALA A 91 -1.88 -18.61 4.13
N GLU A 92 -0.81 -18.74 4.93
CA GLU A 92 -0.33 -17.65 5.78
C GLU A 92 0.11 -16.45 4.97
N ASP A 93 0.78 -16.66 3.83
CA ASP A 93 1.18 -15.58 2.94
C ASP A 93 -0.02 -14.75 2.50
N ALA A 94 -1.10 -15.42 2.08
CA ALA A 94 -2.32 -14.74 1.63
C ALA A 94 -2.95 -13.93 2.76
N ALA A 95 -3.01 -14.49 3.96
CA ALA A 95 -3.55 -13.82 5.14
C ALA A 95 -2.72 -12.58 5.50
N GLN A 96 -1.39 -12.69 5.48
CA GLN A 96 -0.49 -11.59 5.78
C GLN A 96 -0.56 -10.49 4.73
N LEU A 97 -0.68 -10.85 3.45
CA LEU A 97 -0.83 -9.86 2.38
C LEU A 97 -2.16 -9.10 2.53
N ALA A 98 -3.25 -9.79 2.82
CA ALA A 98 -4.53 -9.15 3.11
C ALA A 98 -4.42 -8.21 4.31
N ASP A 99 -3.71 -8.63 5.37
CA ASP A 99 -3.48 -7.80 6.56
C ASP A 99 -2.75 -6.50 6.23
N CYS A 100 -1.79 -6.52 5.30
CA CYS A 100 -1.10 -5.31 4.86
C CYS A 100 -2.09 -4.26 4.35
N TYR A 101 -3.02 -4.65 3.51
CA TYR A 101 -4.02 -3.73 2.97
C TYR A 101 -5.01 -3.28 4.04
N ARG A 102 -5.50 -4.20 4.83
CA ARG A 102 -6.48 -3.91 5.89
C ARG A 102 -5.91 -3.00 6.97
N ASN A 103 -4.72 -3.33 7.47
CA ASN A 103 -4.07 -2.55 8.53
C ASN A 103 -3.66 -1.17 8.03
N SER A 104 -3.23 -1.06 6.78
CA SER A 104 -2.91 0.24 6.18
C SER A 104 -4.16 1.12 6.09
N LEU A 105 -5.29 0.58 5.67
CA LEU A 105 -6.53 1.33 5.59
C LEU A 105 -7.06 1.73 6.97
N ASN A 106 -6.96 0.84 7.96
CA ASN A 106 -7.35 1.16 9.33
C ASN A 106 -6.52 2.31 9.89
N LEU A 107 -5.21 2.26 9.67
CA LEU A 107 -4.28 3.30 10.13
C LEU A 107 -4.55 4.63 9.43
N ALA A 108 -4.82 4.58 8.13
CA ALA A 108 -5.21 5.76 7.36
C ALA A 108 -6.47 6.42 7.93
N LYS A 109 -7.48 5.63 8.25
CA LYS A 109 -8.73 6.13 8.85
C LYS A 109 -8.47 6.77 10.21
N GLU A 110 -7.60 6.20 11.04
CA GLU A 110 -7.23 6.76 12.35
C GLU A 110 -6.59 8.14 12.24
N HIS A 111 -5.97 8.45 11.10
CA HIS A 111 -5.28 9.72 10.86
C HIS A 111 -6.01 10.65 9.88
N ASP A 112 -7.31 10.43 9.69
CA ASP A 112 -8.15 11.25 8.79
C ASP A 112 -7.63 11.32 7.35
N VAL A 113 -7.02 10.24 6.87
CA VAL A 113 -6.60 10.09 5.47
C VAL A 113 -7.81 9.70 4.64
N HIS A 114 -8.11 10.48 3.60
CA HIS A 114 -9.26 10.27 2.72
C HIS A 114 -8.86 9.91 1.28
N SER A 115 -7.57 9.90 1.00
CA SER A 115 -7.01 9.41 -0.27
C SER A 115 -5.70 8.68 0.03
N ILE A 116 -5.60 7.44 -0.44
CA ILE A 116 -4.47 6.57 -0.16
C ILE A 116 -4.04 5.87 -1.44
N ALA A 117 -2.73 5.79 -1.69
CA ALA A 117 -2.18 5.09 -2.83
C ALA A 117 -1.38 3.88 -2.37
N PHE A 118 -1.62 2.75 -3.00
CA PHE A 118 -0.92 1.48 -2.73
C PHE A 118 -0.03 1.09 -3.90
N PRO A 119 1.20 0.61 -3.64
CA PRO A 119 1.97 -0.13 -4.62
C PRO A 119 1.46 -1.58 -4.70
N ALA A 120 1.97 -2.36 -5.64
CA ALA A 120 1.69 -3.79 -5.74
C ALA A 120 2.56 -4.56 -4.72
N ILE A 121 2.08 -4.66 -3.49
CA ILE A 121 2.83 -5.22 -2.36
C ILE A 121 3.25 -6.67 -2.62
N SER A 122 4.49 -7.02 -2.27
CA SER A 122 5.12 -8.36 -2.36
C SER A 122 5.36 -8.89 -3.78
N THR A 123 5.01 -8.16 -4.83
CA THR A 123 5.11 -8.67 -6.22
C THR A 123 6.47 -8.43 -6.87
N GLY A 124 7.37 -7.71 -6.21
CA GLY A 124 8.73 -7.51 -6.67
C GLY A 124 9.65 -8.62 -6.18
N VAL A 125 10.69 -8.25 -5.43
CA VAL A 125 11.72 -9.18 -4.90
C VAL A 125 11.12 -10.28 -4.04
N TYR A 126 9.99 -10.02 -3.36
CA TYR A 126 9.34 -11.01 -2.50
C TYR A 126 8.61 -12.10 -3.28
N GLY A 127 8.48 -11.94 -4.60
CA GLY A 127 8.10 -13.02 -5.51
C GLY A 127 6.65 -13.48 -5.47
N TYR A 128 5.75 -12.70 -4.88
CA TYR A 128 4.33 -13.08 -4.90
C TYR A 128 3.81 -13.05 -6.35
N PRO A 129 3.15 -14.12 -6.82
CA PRO A 129 2.56 -14.12 -8.17
C PRO A 129 1.60 -12.93 -8.34
N LEU A 130 1.78 -12.17 -9.41
CA LEU A 130 1.06 -10.90 -9.61
C LEU A 130 -0.46 -11.09 -9.61
N GLU A 131 -0.97 -12.09 -10.31
CA GLU A 131 -2.42 -12.30 -10.39
C GLU A 131 -3.03 -12.63 -9.03
N ASP A 132 -2.38 -13.50 -8.26
CA ASP A 132 -2.84 -13.89 -6.93
C ASP A 132 -2.78 -12.70 -5.97
N ALA A 133 -1.68 -11.96 -6.00
CA ALA A 133 -1.51 -10.78 -5.16
C ALA A 133 -2.54 -9.69 -5.48
N THR A 134 -2.83 -9.48 -6.76
CA THR A 134 -3.82 -8.50 -7.20
C THR A 134 -5.23 -8.88 -6.73
N GLU A 135 -5.58 -10.15 -6.82
CA GLU A 135 -6.87 -10.63 -6.32
C GLU A 135 -7.04 -10.32 -4.84
N ILE A 136 -6.01 -10.61 -4.04
CA ILE A 136 -6.02 -10.34 -2.60
C ILE A 136 -6.16 -8.83 -2.33
N ALA A 137 -5.37 -8.02 -3.04
CA ALA A 137 -5.39 -6.56 -2.87
C ALA A 137 -6.76 -5.97 -3.18
N VAL A 138 -7.31 -6.27 -4.34
CA VAL A 138 -8.59 -5.71 -4.77
C VAL A 138 -9.73 -6.19 -3.89
N LYS A 139 -9.76 -7.48 -3.57
CA LYS A 139 -10.80 -8.05 -2.70
C LYS A 139 -10.76 -7.45 -1.30
N THR A 140 -9.58 -7.35 -0.70
CA THR A 140 -9.43 -6.83 0.66
C THR A 140 -9.82 -5.35 0.73
N VAL A 141 -9.36 -4.56 -0.22
CA VAL A 141 -9.71 -3.13 -0.29
C VAL A 141 -11.20 -2.95 -0.50
N ALA A 142 -11.80 -3.71 -1.43
CA ALA A 142 -13.24 -3.62 -1.69
C ALA A 142 -14.07 -3.99 -0.46
N GLN A 143 -13.68 -5.04 0.26
CA GLN A 143 -14.35 -5.44 1.49
C GLN A 143 -14.25 -4.36 2.58
N TRP A 144 -13.07 -3.74 2.71
CA TRP A 144 -12.87 -2.66 3.67
C TRP A 144 -13.74 -1.46 3.35
N LEU A 145 -13.78 -1.04 2.09
CA LEU A 145 -14.60 0.09 1.64
C LEU A 145 -16.09 -0.18 1.86
N GLU A 146 -16.55 -1.39 1.60
CA GLU A 146 -17.93 -1.79 1.84
C GLU A 146 -18.27 -1.72 3.34
N ALA A 147 -17.39 -2.23 4.19
CA ALA A 147 -17.58 -2.24 5.64
C ALA A 147 -17.50 -0.84 6.25
N HIS A 148 -16.84 0.11 5.58
CA HIS A 148 -16.64 1.48 6.05
C HIS A 148 -17.33 2.51 5.14
N ALA A 149 -18.54 2.20 4.67
CA ALA A 149 -19.28 3.05 3.74
C ALA A 149 -19.51 4.46 4.27
N TYR A 150 -19.50 4.65 5.58
CA TYR A 150 -19.65 5.95 6.24
C TYR A 150 -18.38 6.82 6.17
N TYR A 151 -17.24 6.25 5.83
CA TYR A 151 -15.96 6.95 5.78
C TYR A 151 -15.57 7.23 4.32
N ALA A 152 -15.39 8.51 3.98
CA ALA A 152 -15.00 8.90 2.62
C ALA A 152 -13.53 8.51 2.38
N MET A 153 -13.28 7.56 1.48
CA MET A 153 -11.94 7.10 1.14
C MET A 153 -11.83 6.85 -0.36
N GLN A 154 -10.82 7.45 -0.96
CA GLN A 154 -10.41 7.15 -2.34
C GLN A 154 -9.15 6.29 -2.29
N VAL A 155 -9.16 5.17 -2.98
CA VAL A 155 -8.03 4.25 -3.05
C VAL A 155 -7.45 4.26 -4.46
N ILE A 156 -6.14 4.45 -4.55
CA ILE A 156 -5.40 4.45 -5.81
C ILE A 156 -4.44 3.26 -5.77
N PHE A 157 -4.60 2.33 -6.71
CA PHE A 157 -3.58 1.32 -6.95
C PHE A 157 -2.60 1.91 -7.96
N CYS A 158 -1.39 2.22 -7.50
CA CYS A 158 -0.35 2.82 -8.32
C CYS A 158 0.58 1.72 -8.82
N CYS A 159 0.50 1.44 -10.11
CA CYS A 159 1.23 0.35 -10.74
C CYS A 159 2.52 0.87 -11.36
N PHE A 160 3.60 0.12 -11.18
CA PHE A 160 4.91 0.51 -11.70
C PHE A 160 4.98 0.38 -13.23
N ASP A 161 4.29 -0.61 -13.81
CA ASP A 161 4.34 -0.88 -15.25
C ASP A 161 2.95 -1.18 -15.83
N ALA A 162 2.89 -1.24 -17.15
CA ALA A 162 1.63 -1.47 -17.89
C ALA A 162 1.05 -2.86 -17.63
N ARG A 163 1.90 -3.88 -17.45
CA ARG A 163 1.44 -5.24 -17.17
C ARG A 163 0.69 -5.29 -15.83
N THR A 164 1.25 -4.70 -14.81
CA THR A 164 0.63 -4.63 -13.48
C THR A 164 -0.69 -3.87 -13.55
N GLU A 165 -0.71 -2.75 -14.26
CA GLU A 165 -1.92 -1.97 -14.45
C GLU A 165 -3.04 -2.80 -15.09
N ARG A 166 -2.72 -3.54 -16.15
CA ARG A 166 -3.71 -4.40 -16.83
C ARG A 166 -4.28 -5.47 -15.91
N VAL A 167 -3.44 -6.07 -15.08
CA VAL A 167 -3.88 -7.12 -14.14
C VAL A 167 -4.84 -6.53 -13.09
N TYR A 168 -4.53 -5.34 -12.57
CA TYR A 168 -5.42 -4.64 -11.63
C TYR A 168 -6.74 -4.24 -12.30
N GLN A 169 -6.69 -3.67 -13.51
CA GLN A 169 -7.89 -3.25 -14.24
C GLN A 169 -8.83 -4.43 -14.50
N ALA A 170 -8.28 -5.61 -14.78
CA ALA A 170 -9.08 -6.80 -15.07
C ALA A 170 -9.88 -7.28 -13.87
N ARG A 171 -9.54 -6.86 -12.65
CA ARG A 171 -10.24 -7.24 -11.41
C ARG A 171 -11.34 -6.26 -11.02
N LEU A 172 -11.46 -5.16 -11.74
CA LEU A 172 -12.48 -4.13 -11.52
C LEU A 172 -13.48 -4.11 -12.67
#